data_4d1c8bd4368d6d9a6b9fba333c03fa73
#
_entry.id   4d1c8bd4368d6d9a6b9fba333c03fa73
#
_cell.length_a   1.000
_cell.length_b   1.000
_cell.length_c   1.000
_cell.angle_alpha   90.00
_cell.angle_beta   90.00
_cell.angle_gamma   90.00
#
_symmetry.space_group_name_H-M   'P 1'
#
loop_
_entity.id
_entity.type
_entity.pdbx_description
1 polymer ?
#
loop_
_entity_poly.entity_id
_entity_poly.type
_entity_poly.pdbx_seq_one_letter_code
_entity_poly.pdbx_strand_id
1 'polypeptide(L)'
;MNSFILSGRLGYAEIFKSPVFWLCLILVVLAGLLAMPLAVPIGPMYWDTYIYLDAAQRIKMGQIPGADFSTPVGPLGYYLFTAGLALFPKAQLLLLAQWSMLAAAAPLMAVVLGAIGPQRRALAFALLVPFLIFGIFPANVQAFHTYPGLDGFGIYNRQTSLLIYVLVSGLMFIREGRKLAVFCAIAMLCLFLTKITGFLVGGLIGLAALLAGRISVRSTILAAVLFLAVLAILELNGHMMTAYLADIARLVALNEEALLPRFLTVMSGKLDVILPSGLLVLALFWIDMTRPNRSIRFFDSNWIWLGVTLLGGIILETQNIGSQEFIFLWPVLLMIFQRIKLLDEKAKLAFLALAAITVIPTFTQVMHKTLRAMAVAPTYIEPPTSNLKNMARVLARRDIMERASLLKDHYAKQNDAYMDLAEKGQLPSFRLYAELDFQVFWLLSADTMLKALTQFETQNGIRLQSLMTLDFADPFPWLLGRDATRLIQIGADPFRTVPKMTPDVKAAVEATDGVLRPNCPATTAHYKLQEIYADALQNREVVKLNDCWDLLLRPGLKKAE
;
A
#
# COMPACT_ATOMS: atom_id res chain seq x y z
N MET A 1 -27.13 28.74 -45.44
CA MET A 1 -27.61 29.02 -44.08
C MET A 1 -28.57 27.90 -43.72
N ASN A 2 -28.07 26.75 -43.27
CA ASN A 2 -28.89 25.63 -42.84
C ASN A 2 -28.22 24.96 -41.66
N SER A 3 -28.81 25.17 -40.54
CA SER A 3 -28.98 24.42 -39.30
C SER A 3 -28.03 23.21 -39.06
N PHE A 4 -26.94 23.47 -38.34
CA PHE A 4 -26.32 22.49 -37.47
C PHE A 4 -27.21 22.34 -36.21
N ILE A 5 -28.23 21.52 -36.28
CA ILE A 5 -28.93 21.02 -35.10
C ILE A 5 -28.21 19.74 -34.67
N LEU A 6 -27.45 19.85 -33.59
CA LEU A 6 -26.90 18.73 -32.80
C LEU A 6 -28.04 17.78 -32.38
N SER A 7 -28.27 16.73 -33.13
CA SER A 7 -29.09 15.60 -32.70
C SER A 7 -28.22 14.61 -31.91
N GLY A 8 -27.73 15.05 -30.77
CA GLY A 8 -26.97 14.22 -29.81
C GLY A 8 -27.85 13.59 -28.75
N ARG A 9 -28.94 12.93 -29.10
CA ARG A 9 -29.55 11.93 -28.21
C ARG A 9 -28.67 10.66 -28.25
N LEU A 10 -27.58 10.63 -27.47
CA LEU A 10 -27.02 9.40 -27.01
C LEU A 10 -28.15 8.68 -26.26
N GLY A 11 -28.77 7.69 -26.91
CA GLY A 11 -29.87 6.95 -26.28
C GLY A 11 -29.35 6.39 -24.94
N TYR A 12 -30.15 6.46 -23.87
CA TYR A 12 -29.78 5.96 -22.52
C TYR A 12 -29.12 4.57 -22.57
N ALA A 13 -29.55 3.71 -23.50
CA ALA A 13 -28.96 2.40 -23.73
C ALA A 13 -27.45 2.41 -24.11
N GLU A 14 -26.95 3.46 -24.76
CA GLU A 14 -25.52 3.56 -25.14
C GLU A 14 -24.65 3.99 -23.96
N ILE A 15 -25.18 4.76 -23.02
CA ILE A 15 -24.48 5.17 -21.80
C ILE A 15 -24.14 3.94 -20.95
N PHE A 16 -25.11 3.03 -20.73
CA PHE A 16 -24.91 1.79 -19.98
C PHE A 16 -23.95 0.80 -20.66
N LYS A 17 -23.67 0.95 -21.94
CA LYS A 17 -22.67 0.16 -22.67
C LYS A 17 -21.25 0.73 -22.52
N SER A 18 -21.07 1.90 -21.92
CA SER A 18 -19.77 2.55 -21.76
C SER A 18 -19.00 2.02 -20.55
N PRO A 19 -17.78 1.46 -20.71
CA PRO A 19 -16.94 1.06 -19.57
C PRO A 19 -16.57 2.23 -18.66
N VAL A 20 -16.42 3.43 -19.22
CA VAL A 20 -16.11 4.65 -18.43
C VAL A 20 -17.28 5.04 -17.54
N PHE A 21 -18.53 4.87 -18.03
CA PHE A 21 -19.72 5.09 -17.19
C PHE A 21 -19.71 4.18 -15.95
N TRP A 22 -19.44 2.90 -16.12
CA TRP A 22 -19.37 1.96 -15.01
C TRP A 22 -18.22 2.27 -14.04
N LEU A 23 -17.07 2.70 -14.57
CA LEU A 23 -15.97 3.17 -13.74
C LEU A 23 -16.42 4.35 -12.87
N CYS A 24 -17.02 5.38 -13.46
CA CYS A 24 -17.51 6.56 -12.73
C CYS A 24 -18.61 6.19 -11.72
N LEU A 25 -19.57 5.35 -12.10
CA LEU A 25 -20.65 4.91 -11.21
C LEU A 25 -20.09 4.20 -9.98
N ILE A 26 -19.14 3.28 -10.17
CA ILE A 26 -18.52 2.56 -9.07
C ILE A 26 -17.74 3.51 -8.16
N LEU A 27 -17.00 4.48 -8.70
CA LEU A 27 -16.30 5.48 -7.89
C LEU A 27 -17.28 6.30 -7.03
N VAL A 28 -18.43 6.68 -7.57
CA VAL A 28 -19.49 7.37 -6.81
C VAL A 28 -20.03 6.47 -5.67
N VAL A 29 -20.25 5.19 -5.95
CA VAL A 29 -20.68 4.22 -4.91
C VAL A 29 -19.61 4.09 -3.81
N LEU A 30 -18.34 3.96 -4.17
CA LEU A 30 -17.24 3.88 -3.20
C LEU A 30 -17.14 5.15 -2.35
N ALA A 31 -17.29 6.34 -2.95
CA ALA A 31 -17.34 7.60 -2.21
C ALA A 31 -18.53 7.64 -1.23
N GLY A 32 -19.70 7.15 -1.65
CA GLY A 32 -20.85 7.00 -0.77
C GLY A 32 -20.57 6.05 0.41
N LEU A 33 -19.91 4.93 0.16
CA LEU A 33 -19.51 3.99 1.21
C LEU A 33 -18.48 4.59 2.19
N LEU A 34 -17.52 5.39 1.70
CA LEU A 34 -16.55 6.11 2.56
C LEU A 34 -17.24 7.18 3.44
N ALA A 35 -18.34 7.74 3.01
CA ALA A 35 -19.11 8.68 3.83
C ALA A 35 -19.87 7.99 4.99
N MET A 36 -20.04 6.65 4.93
CA MET A 36 -20.73 5.85 5.94
C MET A 36 -19.75 5.36 7.02
N PRO A 37 -20.22 5.19 8.28
CA PRO A 37 -19.42 4.65 9.36
C PRO A 37 -19.36 3.11 9.31
N LEU A 38 -18.76 2.57 8.26
CA LEU A 38 -18.62 1.14 8.07
C LEU A 38 -17.59 0.55 9.05
N ALA A 39 -17.83 -0.70 9.49
CA ALA A 39 -16.86 -1.53 10.17
C ALA A 39 -16.55 -2.77 9.32
N VAL A 40 -15.31 -3.25 9.36
CA VAL A 40 -14.85 -4.38 8.55
C VAL A 40 -14.14 -5.44 9.41
N PRO A 41 -14.23 -6.73 9.05
CA PRO A 41 -13.46 -7.78 9.72
C PRO A 41 -11.97 -7.49 9.66
N ILE A 42 -11.33 -7.44 10.84
CA ILE A 42 -9.88 -7.22 10.95
C ILE A 42 -9.13 -8.43 10.40
N GLY A 43 -8.15 -8.17 9.55
CA GLY A 43 -7.27 -9.17 8.95
C GLY A 43 -5.82 -9.02 9.43
N PRO A 44 -4.88 -9.75 8.82
CA PRO A 44 -3.48 -9.73 9.23
C PRO A 44 -2.83 -8.37 8.99
N MET A 45 -1.86 -8.05 9.84
CA MET A 45 -0.99 -6.88 9.71
C MET A 45 -1.76 -5.56 9.54
N TYR A 46 -2.81 -5.38 10.32
CA TYR A 46 -3.68 -4.19 10.22
C TYR A 46 -2.97 -2.88 10.58
N TRP A 47 -1.81 -2.95 11.20
CA TRP A 47 -0.94 -1.84 11.62
C TRP A 47 -0.52 -0.92 10.48
N ASP A 48 -0.33 -1.44 9.26
CA ASP A 48 0.04 -0.60 8.12
C ASP A 48 -1.00 0.50 7.87
N THR A 49 -2.26 0.25 8.25
CA THR A 49 -3.33 1.26 8.20
C THR A 49 -3.06 2.43 9.17
N TYR A 50 -2.45 2.16 10.32
CA TYR A 50 -2.16 3.18 11.32
C TYR A 50 -0.97 4.06 10.94
N ILE A 51 -0.05 3.57 10.10
CA ILE A 51 1.02 4.39 9.51
C ILE A 51 0.42 5.53 8.66
N TYR A 52 -0.68 5.27 7.95
CA TYR A 52 -1.38 6.31 7.19
C TYR A 52 -2.01 7.36 8.10
N LEU A 53 -2.47 7.01 9.30
CA LEU A 53 -2.97 7.98 10.28
C LEU A 53 -1.86 8.85 10.87
N ASP A 54 -0.71 8.25 11.21
CA ASP A 54 0.48 8.98 11.67
C ASP A 54 0.91 9.98 10.59
N ALA A 55 1.09 9.54 9.34
CA ALA A 55 1.40 10.42 8.22
C ALA A 55 0.36 11.53 8.03
N ALA A 56 -0.95 11.20 8.14
CA ALA A 56 -2.02 12.18 7.98
C ALA A 56 -2.00 13.27 9.05
N GLN A 57 -1.71 12.93 10.31
CA GLN A 57 -1.57 13.91 11.38
C GLN A 57 -0.37 14.84 11.12
N ARG A 58 0.78 14.28 10.73
CA ARG A 58 2.00 15.04 10.41
C ARG A 58 1.75 16.01 9.24
N ILE A 59 1.17 15.54 8.15
CA ILE A 59 0.81 16.36 6.98
C ILE A 59 -0.18 17.48 7.39
N LYS A 60 -1.19 17.16 8.21
CA LYS A 60 -2.14 18.16 8.73
C LYS A 60 -1.46 19.24 9.58
N MET A 61 -0.40 18.89 10.32
CA MET A 61 0.42 19.83 11.11
C MET A 61 1.51 20.53 10.28
N GLY A 62 1.48 20.40 8.94
CA GLY A 62 2.41 21.05 8.02
C GLY A 62 3.76 20.36 7.86
N GLN A 63 3.93 19.13 8.35
CA GLN A 63 5.15 18.36 8.14
C GLN A 63 5.14 17.75 6.72
N ILE A 64 6.31 17.72 6.07
CA ILE A 64 6.51 17.24 4.71
C ILE A 64 7.13 15.84 4.75
N PRO A 65 6.50 14.81 4.14
CA PRO A 65 7.09 13.47 4.04
C PRO A 65 8.47 13.49 3.36
N GLY A 66 9.41 12.77 3.92
CA GLY A 66 10.81 12.74 3.51
C GLY A 66 11.65 13.85 4.14
N ALA A 67 11.15 15.09 4.25
CA ALA A 67 11.88 16.22 4.80
C ALA A 67 11.73 16.34 6.34
N ASP A 68 10.49 16.28 6.85
CA ASP A 68 10.21 16.46 8.27
C ASP A 68 10.01 15.14 9.03
N PHE A 69 9.82 14.05 8.33
CA PHE A 69 9.74 12.68 8.87
C PHE A 69 10.06 11.68 7.78
N SER A 70 10.79 10.62 8.13
CA SER A 70 11.16 9.58 7.17
C SER A 70 10.01 8.60 6.95
N THR A 71 9.88 8.11 5.70
CA THR A 71 8.79 7.22 5.29
C THR A 71 9.34 5.94 4.64
N PRO A 72 8.70 4.77 4.85
CA PRO A 72 9.13 3.52 4.22
C PRO A 72 8.84 3.47 2.72
N VAL A 73 7.99 4.36 2.23
CA VAL A 73 7.54 4.44 0.82
C VAL A 73 7.30 5.89 0.41
N GLY A 74 6.99 6.12 -0.87
CA GLY A 74 6.77 7.46 -1.39
C GLY A 74 5.53 8.18 -0.82
N PRO A 75 5.47 9.50 -0.97
CA PRO A 75 4.50 10.36 -0.27
C PRO A 75 3.08 10.33 -0.84
N LEU A 76 2.88 9.88 -2.09
CA LEU A 76 1.58 10.02 -2.79
C LEU A 76 0.43 9.35 -2.02
N GLY A 77 0.65 8.12 -1.55
CA GLY A 77 -0.38 7.39 -0.81
C GLY A 77 -0.82 8.12 0.47
N TYR A 78 0.12 8.72 1.19
CA TYR A 78 -0.15 9.48 2.41
C TYR A 78 -0.92 10.78 2.14
N TYR A 79 -0.54 11.53 1.09
CA TYR A 79 -1.29 12.73 0.70
C TYR A 79 -2.71 12.41 0.24
N LEU A 80 -2.90 11.37 -0.58
CA LEU A 80 -4.23 10.95 -1.03
C LEU A 80 -5.10 10.47 0.14
N PHE A 81 -4.52 9.72 1.07
CA PHE A 81 -5.22 9.29 2.28
C PHE A 81 -5.61 10.49 3.15
N THR A 82 -4.70 11.44 3.36
CA THR A 82 -4.95 12.65 4.17
C THR A 82 -6.07 13.49 3.57
N ALA A 83 -6.05 13.71 2.26
CA ALA A 83 -7.12 14.41 1.55
C ALA A 83 -8.45 13.64 1.65
N GLY A 84 -8.41 12.32 1.47
CA GLY A 84 -9.58 11.46 1.63
C GLY A 84 -10.15 11.48 3.05
N LEU A 85 -9.30 11.50 4.09
CA LEU A 85 -9.73 11.59 5.49
C LEU A 85 -10.39 12.94 5.81
N ALA A 86 -9.91 14.02 5.17
CA ALA A 86 -10.54 15.34 5.29
C ALA A 86 -11.93 15.38 4.63
N LEU A 87 -12.10 14.71 3.48
CA LEU A 87 -13.39 14.61 2.77
C LEU A 87 -14.37 13.64 3.44
N PHE A 88 -13.86 12.54 3.99
CA PHE A 88 -14.63 11.46 4.60
C PHE A 88 -14.17 11.17 6.03
N PRO A 89 -14.44 12.09 6.99
CA PRO A 89 -13.91 11.99 8.35
C PRO A 89 -14.45 10.78 9.14
N LYS A 90 -15.52 10.13 8.64
CA LYS A 90 -16.11 8.93 9.22
C LYS A 90 -15.70 7.64 8.49
N ALA A 91 -14.84 7.71 7.50
CA ALA A 91 -14.47 6.55 6.70
C ALA A 91 -13.82 5.44 7.54
N GLN A 92 -14.06 4.20 7.12
CA GLN A 92 -13.29 3.06 7.58
C GLN A 92 -11.87 3.17 6.99
N LEU A 93 -10.85 3.10 7.86
CA LEU A 93 -9.49 3.53 7.52
C LEU A 93 -8.80 2.65 6.47
N LEU A 94 -8.98 1.32 6.53
CA LEU A 94 -8.40 0.41 5.54
C LEU A 94 -9.02 0.62 4.16
N LEU A 95 -10.36 0.79 4.11
CA LEU A 95 -11.04 1.07 2.85
C LEU A 95 -10.60 2.41 2.28
N LEU A 96 -10.46 3.43 3.13
CA LEU A 96 -9.94 4.72 2.71
C LEU A 96 -8.51 4.63 2.16
N ALA A 97 -7.60 3.93 2.86
CA ALA A 97 -6.23 3.75 2.42
C ALA A 97 -6.16 3.00 1.08
N GLN A 98 -6.98 1.96 0.89
CA GLN A 98 -7.06 1.22 -0.37
C GLN A 98 -7.62 2.07 -1.51
N TRP A 99 -8.76 2.75 -1.28
CA TRP A 99 -9.52 3.43 -2.35
C TRP A 99 -9.00 4.83 -2.68
N SER A 100 -8.24 5.46 -1.79
CA SER A 100 -7.65 6.78 -2.05
C SER A 100 -6.78 6.79 -3.31
N MET A 101 -6.06 5.70 -3.61
CA MET A 101 -5.24 5.59 -4.82
C MET A 101 -6.07 5.59 -6.11
N LEU A 102 -7.36 5.24 -6.05
CA LEU A 102 -8.23 5.34 -7.22
C LEU A 102 -8.38 6.78 -7.73
N ALA A 103 -8.15 7.79 -6.87
CA ALA A 103 -8.11 9.19 -7.30
C ALA A 103 -7.00 9.45 -8.36
N ALA A 104 -5.88 8.71 -8.29
CA ALA A 104 -4.81 8.78 -9.28
C ALA A 104 -4.97 7.75 -10.41
N ALA A 105 -5.29 6.50 -10.06
CA ALA A 105 -5.33 5.39 -11.00
C ALA A 105 -6.55 5.39 -11.94
N ALA A 106 -7.74 5.78 -11.43
CA ALA A 106 -8.97 5.71 -12.22
C ALA A 106 -9.04 6.74 -13.38
N PRO A 107 -8.59 8.00 -13.25
CA PRO A 107 -8.50 8.89 -14.39
C PRO A 107 -7.57 8.36 -15.50
N LEU A 108 -6.44 7.78 -15.14
CA LEU A 108 -5.54 7.13 -16.08
C LEU A 108 -6.21 5.93 -16.76
N MET A 109 -6.91 5.10 -15.99
CA MET A 109 -7.67 3.98 -16.54
C MET A 109 -8.79 4.45 -17.49
N ALA A 110 -9.49 5.53 -17.17
CA ALA A 110 -10.50 6.13 -18.05
C ALA A 110 -9.90 6.57 -19.40
N VAL A 111 -8.66 7.11 -19.40
CA VAL A 111 -7.92 7.44 -20.63
C VAL A 111 -7.65 6.19 -21.47
N VAL A 112 -7.26 5.06 -20.83
CA VAL A 112 -7.07 3.77 -21.53
C VAL A 112 -8.37 3.26 -22.13
N LEU A 113 -9.44 3.21 -21.33
CA LEU A 113 -10.77 2.74 -21.80
C LEU A 113 -11.30 3.58 -22.96
N GLY A 114 -11.15 4.90 -22.88
CA GLY A 114 -11.52 5.82 -23.96
C GLY A 114 -10.68 5.62 -25.23
N ALA A 115 -9.42 5.23 -25.11
CA ALA A 115 -8.55 4.96 -26.27
C ALA A 115 -8.92 3.65 -27.01
N ILE A 116 -9.47 2.67 -26.32
CA ILE A 116 -9.91 1.38 -26.91
C ILE A 116 -11.12 1.58 -27.84
N GLY A 117 -11.98 2.53 -27.50
CA GLY A 117 -13.14 2.90 -28.30
C GLY A 117 -14.33 1.94 -28.22
N PRO A 118 -15.49 2.35 -28.73
CA PRO A 118 -16.74 1.62 -28.54
C PRO A 118 -16.83 0.29 -29.33
N GLN A 119 -16.03 0.12 -30.37
CA GLN A 119 -16.03 -1.10 -31.19
C GLN A 119 -15.37 -2.30 -30.50
N ARG A 120 -14.54 -2.04 -29.46
CA ARG A 120 -13.83 -3.08 -28.69
C ARG A 120 -14.29 -3.12 -27.22
N ARG A 121 -15.59 -2.93 -26.97
CA ARG A 121 -16.16 -2.86 -25.62
C ARG A 121 -15.79 -4.08 -24.75
N ALA A 122 -15.83 -5.30 -25.32
CA ALA A 122 -15.46 -6.51 -24.59
C ALA A 122 -14.03 -6.45 -24.04
N LEU A 123 -13.07 -5.92 -24.82
CA LEU A 123 -11.71 -5.71 -24.37
C LEU A 123 -11.63 -4.65 -23.25
N ALA A 124 -12.38 -3.57 -23.40
CA ALA A 124 -12.41 -2.50 -22.39
C ALA A 124 -12.97 -3.02 -21.06
N PHE A 125 -14.02 -3.85 -21.08
CA PHE A 125 -14.54 -4.50 -19.87
C PHE A 125 -13.57 -5.56 -19.32
N ALA A 126 -12.90 -6.34 -20.20
CA ALA A 126 -11.87 -7.29 -19.78
C ALA A 126 -10.68 -6.64 -19.07
N LEU A 127 -10.41 -5.35 -19.32
CA LEU A 127 -9.45 -4.55 -18.55
C LEU A 127 -10.07 -3.89 -17.32
N LEU A 128 -11.31 -3.40 -17.41
CA LEU A 128 -11.96 -2.69 -16.32
C LEU A 128 -12.26 -3.61 -15.13
N VAL A 129 -12.78 -4.82 -15.37
CA VAL A 129 -13.20 -5.71 -14.29
C VAL A 129 -12.04 -6.10 -13.35
N PRO A 130 -10.87 -6.55 -13.84
CA PRO A 130 -9.72 -6.80 -12.96
C PRO A 130 -9.23 -5.54 -12.26
N PHE A 131 -9.16 -4.40 -12.96
CA PHE A 131 -8.80 -3.12 -12.37
C PHE A 131 -9.68 -2.78 -11.15
N LEU A 132 -11.00 -2.95 -11.27
CA LEU A 132 -11.94 -2.69 -10.19
C LEU A 132 -11.78 -3.70 -9.04
N ILE A 133 -11.67 -4.99 -9.35
CA ILE A 133 -11.52 -6.02 -8.33
C ILE A 133 -10.27 -5.76 -7.49
N PHE A 134 -9.11 -5.56 -8.13
CA PHE A 134 -7.85 -5.32 -7.43
C PHE A 134 -7.75 -3.92 -6.80
N GLY A 135 -8.44 -2.93 -7.35
CA GLY A 135 -8.51 -1.59 -6.78
C GLY A 135 -9.43 -1.50 -5.56
N ILE A 136 -10.51 -2.29 -5.53
CA ILE A 136 -11.54 -2.19 -4.49
C ILE A 136 -11.24 -3.11 -3.30
N PHE A 137 -10.82 -4.35 -3.54
CA PHE A 137 -10.73 -5.36 -2.49
C PHE A 137 -9.37 -5.36 -1.79
N PRO A 138 -9.31 -5.00 -0.48
CA PRO A 138 -8.08 -4.97 0.29
C PRO A 138 -7.73 -6.39 0.78
N ALA A 139 -7.42 -7.28 -0.14
CA ALA A 139 -7.02 -8.65 0.15
C ALA A 139 -5.71 -9.01 -0.57
N ASN A 140 -4.77 -9.57 0.18
CA ASN A 140 -3.54 -10.13 -0.36
C ASN A 140 -3.73 -11.61 -0.71
N VAL A 141 -2.94 -12.10 -1.65
CA VAL A 141 -2.97 -13.51 -2.05
C VAL A 141 -2.34 -14.39 -0.96
N GLN A 142 -1.29 -13.88 -0.31
CA GLN A 142 -0.64 -14.60 0.77
C GLN A 142 -1.55 -14.72 2.00
N ALA A 143 -1.67 -15.93 2.54
CA ALA A 143 -2.42 -16.19 3.76
C ALA A 143 -1.50 -16.10 4.98
N PHE A 144 -1.81 -15.18 5.90
CA PHE A 144 -1.12 -15.07 7.19
C PHE A 144 -1.82 -15.88 8.30
N HIS A 145 -3.14 -16.02 8.20
CA HIS A 145 -3.96 -16.78 9.15
C HIS A 145 -5.25 -17.30 8.51
N THR A 146 -5.93 -18.22 9.21
CA THR A 146 -7.12 -18.91 8.68
C THR A 146 -8.43 -18.16 8.88
N TYR A 147 -8.47 -17.15 9.74
CA TYR A 147 -9.69 -16.40 10.04
C TYR A 147 -10.04 -15.41 8.93
N PRO A 148 -11.33 -15.31 8.55
CA PRO A 148 -11.79 -14.33 7.58
C PRO A 148 -11.59 -12.89 8.08
N GLY A 149 -10.88 -12.10 7.29
CA GLY A 149 -10.62 -10.68 7.56
C GLY A 149 -10.03 -9.99 6.34
N LEU A 150 -10.01 -8.65 6.35
CA LEU A 150 -9.42 -7.83 5.30
C LEU A 150 -7.98 -7.47 5.66
N ASP A 151 -7.07 -7.59 4.68
CA ASP A 151 -5.65 -7.45 4.90
C ASP A 151 -5.21 -5.98 4.98
N GLY A 152 -4.67 -5.57 6.13
CA GLY A 152 -4.00 -4.28 6.30
C GLY A 152 -2.59 -4.23 5.70
N PHE A 153 -1.96 -5.39 5.49
CA PHE A 153 -0.58 -5.49 5.04
C PHE A 153 -0.35 -4.99 3.61
N GLY A 154 0.73 -4.23 3.42
CA GLY A 154 1.27 -3.92 2.09
C GLY A 154 0.34 -3.10 1.21
N ILE A 155 -0.44 -2.17 1.75
CA ILE A 155 -1.36 -1.30 1.01
C ILE A 155 -0.65 -0.65 -0.18
N TYR A 156 0.53 -0.09 0.04
CA TYR A 156 1.36 0.56 -0.99
C TYR A 156 1.83 -0.42 -2.08
N ASN A 157 2.01 -1.71 -1.79
CA ASN A 157 2.35 -2.71 -2.79
C ASN A 157 1.17 -2.96 -3.74
N ARG A 158 -0.05 -3.09 -3.19
CA ARG A 158 -1.28 -3.20 -4.00
C ARG A 158 -1.48 -1.98 -4.88
N GLN A 159 -1.27 -0.78 -4.33
CA GLN A 159 -1.34 0.48 -5.05
C GLN A 159 -0.33 0.54 -6.20
N THR A 160 0.90 0.11 -5.95
CA THR A 160 1.97 0.04 -6.97
C THR A 160 1.62 -0.95 -8.08
N SER A 161 1.16 -2.16 -7.74
CA SER A 161 0.75 -3.16 -8.74
C SER A 161 -0.40 -2.66 -9.61
N LEU A 162 -1.37 -1.94 -9.02
CA LEU A 162 -2.49 -1.33 -9.74
C LEU A 162 -2.02 -0.23 -10.71
N LEU A 163 -1.08 0.61 -10.30
CA LEU A 163 -0.49 1.66 -11.15
C LEU A 163 0.31 1.06 -12.31
N ILE A 164 1.09 -0.03 -12.07
CA ILE A 164 1.78 -0.75 -13.15
C ILE A 164 0.76 -1.38 -14.10
N TYR A 165 -0.33 -1.96 -13.59
CA TYR A 165 -1.43 -2.46 -14.42
C TYR A 165 -1.96 -1.39 -15.37
N VAL A 166 -2.18 -0.18 -14.86
CA VAL A 166 -2.64 0.97 -15.66
C VAL A 166 -1.60 1.39 -16.68
N LEU A 167 -0.32 1.50 -16.28
CA LEU A 167 0.79 1.84 -17.18
C LEU A 167 0.90 0.83 -18.34
N VAL A 168 0.91 -0.48 -18.03
CA VAL A 168 0.97 -1.55 -19.04
C VAL A 168 -0.24 -1.47 -19.97
N SER A 169 -1.44 -1.28 -19.41
CA SER A 169 -2.66 -1.11 -20.22
C SER A 169 -2.55 0.07 -21.18
N GLY A 170 -1.99 1.19 -20.73
CA GLY A 170 -1.75 2.37 -21.58
C GLY A 170 -0.77 2.10 -22.71
N LEU A 171 0.38 1.48 -22.41
CA LEU A 171 1.39 1.11 -23.40
C LEU A 171 0.88 0.10 -24.44
N MET A 172 -0.07 -0.77 -24.05
CA MET A 172 -0.67 -1.76 -24.97
C MET A 172 -1.75 -1.16 -25.85
N PHE A 173 -2.58 -0.23 -25.34
CA PHE A 173 -3.86 0.11 -25.98
C PHE A 173 -4.01 1.59 -26.36
N ILE A 174 -3.17 2.51 -25.87
CA ILE A 174 -3.15 3.90 -26.33
C ILE A 174 -2.25 4.00 -27.57
N ARG A 175 -2.72 4.71 -28.59
CA ARG A 175 -1.91 4.99 -29.79
C ARG A 175 -0.75 5.91 -29.44
N GLU A 176 0.41 5.66 -30.11
CA GLU A 176 1.58 6.52 -30.01
C GLU A 176 1.24 7.99 -30.31
N GLY A 177 1.90 8.90 -29.58
CA GLY A 177 1.74 10.35 -29.72
C GLY A 177 1.70 11.08 -28.39
N ARG A 178 1.36 12.37 -28.43
CA ARG A 178 1.34 13.25 -27.23
C ARG A 178 0.50 12.70 -26.08
N LYS A 179 -0.67 12.09 -26.41
CA LYS A 179 -1.58 11.52 -25.41
C LYS A 179 -0.88 10.40 -24.61
N LEU A 180 -0.15 9.51 -25.29
CA LEU A 180 0.60 8.44 -24.65
C LEU A 180 1.78 9.02 -23.83
N ALA A 181 2.47 10.04 -24.33
CA ALA A 181 3.57 10.68 -23.63
C ALA A 181 3.12 11.30 -22.29
N VAL A 182 2.03 12.07 -22.29
CA VAL A 182 1.45 12.66 -21.06
C VAL A 182 0.96 11.58 -20.11
N PHE A 183 0.29 10.56 -20.63
CA PHE A 183 -0.16 9.41 -19.85
C PHE A 183 1.03 8.71 -19.15
N CYS A 184 2.11 8.42 -19.88
CA CYS A 184 3.31 7.79 -19.30
C CYS A 184 3.97 8.69 -18.27
N ALA A 185 4.06 10.01 -18.50
CA ALA A 185 4.61 10.96 -17.54
C ALA A 185 3.87 10.90 -16.20
N ILE A 186 2.52 10.96 -16.24
CA ILE A 186 1.69 10.93 -15.04
C ILE A 186 1.76 9.57 -14.36
N ALA A 187 1.67 8.46 -15.11
CA ALA A 187 1.74 7.11 -14.55
C ALA A 187 3.10 6.85 -13.87
N MET A 188 4.20 7.26 -14.50
CA MET A 188 5.55 7.14 -13.93
C MET A 188 5.75 8.04 -12.72
N LEU A 189 5.16 9.24 -12.72
CA LEU A 189 5.16 10.12 -11.54
C LEU A 189 4.41 9.48 -10.37
N CYS A 190 3.21 8.94 -10.61
CA CYS A 190 2.46 8.22 -9.58
C CYS A 190 3.25 7.02 -9.04
N LEU A 191 3.91 6.25 -9.89
CA LEU A 191 4.75 5.13 -9.47
C LEU A 191 5.96 5.60 -8.63
N PHE A 192 6.66 6.63 -9.06
CA PHE A 192 7.81 7.21 -8.33
C PHE A 192 7.39 7.69 -6.94
N LEU A 193 6.31 8.44 -6.87
CA LEU A 193 5.80 9.00 -5.61
C LEU A 193 5.03 7.97 -4.75
N THR A 194 4.75 6.77 -5.26
CA THR A 194 4.18 5.67 -4.44
C THR A 194 5.26 4.74 -3.93
N LYS A 195 6.13 4.24 -4.82
CA LYS A 195 7.21 3.32 -4.44
C LYS A 195 8.28 3.27 -5.53
N ILE A 196 9.53 3.50 -5.15
CA ILE A 196 10.66 3.55 -6.10
C ILE A 196 10.81 2.26 -6.91
N THR A 197 10.55 1.09 -6.34
CA THR A 197 10.61 -0.19 -7.08
C THR A 197 9.55 -0.28 -8.16
N GLY A 198 8.36 0.28 -7.92
CA GLY A 198 7.33 0.40 -8.95
C GLY A 198 7.77 1.30 -10.12
N PHE A 199 8.46 2.40 -9.81
CA PHE A 199 9.06 3.27 -10.84
C PHE A 199 10.13 2.54 -11.65
N LEU A 200 11.02 1.78 -11.02
CA LEU A 200 12.04 0.99 -11.71
C LEU A 200 11.43 -0.08 -12.61
N VAL A 201 10.42 -0.80 -12.14
CA VAL A 201 9.67 -1.78 -12.95
C VAL A 201 8.93 -1.09 -14.10
N GLY A 202 8.29 0.04 -13.84
CA GLY A 202 7.66 0.87 -14.87
C GLY A 202 8.66 1.34 -15.92
N GLY A 203 9.88 1.73 -15.51
CA GLY A 203 10.99 2.10 -16.37
C GLY A 203 11.48 0.95 -17.25
N LEU A 204 11.62 -0.25 -16.68
CA LEU A 204 11.96 -1.48 -17.42
C LEU A 204 10.92 -1.79 -18.51
N ILE A 205 9.64 -1.73 -18.17
CA ILE A 205 8.55 -1.96 -19.11
C ILE A 205 8.48 -0.82 -20.14
N GLY A 206 8.71 0.42 -19.74
CA GLY A 206 8.80 1.60 -20.62
C GLY A 206 9.95 1.50 -21.62
N LEU A 207 11.13 1.01 -21.19
CA LEU A 207 12.25 0.72 -22.08
C LEU A 207 11.91 -0.37 -23.10
N ALA A 208 11.26 -1.45 -22.67
CA ALA A 208 10.77 -2.47 -23.59
C ALA A 208 9.76 -1.88 -24.61
N ALA A 209 8.89 -0.98 -24.18
CA ALA A 209 7.96 -0.27 -25.05
C ALA A 209 8.66 0.63 -26.09
N LEU A 210 9.74 1.31 -25.70
CA LEU A 210 10.56 2.12 -26.59
C LEU A 210 11.27 1.23 -27.64
N LEU A 211 11.90 0.15 -27.22
CA LEU A 211 12.57 -0.82 -28.11
C LEU A 211 11.59 -1.51 -29.06
N ALA A 212 10.39 -1.80 -28.57
CA ALA A 212 9.29 -2.33 -29.37
C ALA A 212 8.70 -1.31 -30.37
N GLY A 213 9.03 -0.03 -30.24
CA GLY A 213 8.47 1.04 -31.05
C GLY A 213 7.01 1.38 -30.73
N ARG A 214 6.54 1.02 -29.51
CA ARG A 214 5.21 1.37 -29.00
C ARG A 214 5.13 2.83 -28.57
N ILE A 215 6.22 3.37 -28.09
CA ILE A 215 6.42 4.78 -27.81
C ILE A 215 7.64 5.29 -28.59
N SER A 216 7.54 6.43 -29.21
CA SER A 216 8.65 7.02 -29.95
C SER A 216 9.64 7.70 -29.01
N VAL A 217 10.89 7.89 -29.46
CA VAL A 217 11.91 8.65 -28.73
C VAL A 217 11.41 10.07 -28.39
N ARG A 218 10.71 10.73 -29.32
CA ARG A 218 10.13 12.08 -29.10
C ARG A 218 9.11 12.07 -27.97
N SER A 219 8.20 11.08 -27.97
CA SER A 219 7.19 10.93 -26.92
C SER A 219 7.82 10.56 -25.58
N THR A 220 8.89 9.75 -25.57
CA THR A 220 9.66 9.42 -24.36
C THR A 220 10.36 10.65 -23.78
N ILE A 221 10.99 11.48 -24.63
CA ILE A 221 11.61 12.75 -24.19
C ILE A 221 10.54 13.68 -23.61
N LEU A 222 9.39 13.83 -24.28
CA LEU A 222 8.30 14.65 -23.76
C LEU A 222 7.81 14.14 -22.41
N ALA A 223 7.64 12.82 -22.24
CA ALA A 223 7.24 12.23 -20.97
C ALA A 223 8.29 12.49 -19.87
N ALA A 224 9.57 12.34 -20.18
CA ALA A 224 10.67 12.61 -19.24
C ALA A 224 10.73 14.08 -18.84
N VAL A 225 10.58 15.01 -19.78
CA VAL A 225 10.57 16.47 -19.50
C VAL A 225 9.40 16.83 -18.59
N LEU A 226 8.19 16.32 -18.86
CA LEU A 226 7.02 16.57 -18.01
C LEU A 226 7.20 15.96 -16.60
N PHE A 227 7.74 14.75 -16.51
CA PHE A 227 8.05 14.10 -15.24
C PHE A 227 9.05 14.93 -14.42
N LEU A 228 10.20 15.31 -15.02
CA LEU A 228 11.23 16.11 -14.34
C LEU A 228 10.74 17.52 -13.97
N ALA A 229 9.90 18.13 -14.80
CA ALA A 229 9.32 19.43 -14.48
C ALA A 229 8.44 19.38 -13.21
N VAL A 230 7.63 18.32 -13.05
CA VAL A 230 6.84 18.14 -11.82
C VAL A 230 7.75 17.85 -10.62
N LEU A 231 8.78 17.02 -10.76
CA LEU A 231 9.74 16.79 -9.67
C LEU A 231 10.45 18.08 -9.26
N ALA A 232 10.84 18.94 -10.21
CA ALA A 232 11.44 20.24 -9.92
C ALA A 232 10.48 21.15 -9.14
N ILE A 233 9.19 21.16 -9.48
CA ILE A 233 8.18 21.91 -8.71
C ILE A 233 8.04 21.35 -7.28
N LEU A 234 8.02 20.03 -7.12
CA LEU A 234 7.93 19.40 -5.80
C LEU A 234 9.19 19.64 -4.95
N GLU A 235 10.37 19.75 -5.57
CA GLU A 235 11.61 20.08 -4.88
C GLU A 235 11.59 21.49 -4.26
N LEU A 236 10.91 22.43 -4.90
CA LEU A 236 10.72 23.78 -4.32
C LEU A 236 9.89 23.77 -3.03
N ASN A 237 9.16 22.70 -2.76
CA ASN A 237 8.39 22.51 -1.54
C ASN A 237 9.23 21.78 -0.46
N GLY A 238 10.12 22.51 0.20
CA GLY A 238 10.90 21.99 1.34
C GLY A 238 11.89 20.89 0.99
N HIS A 239 12.49 20.90 -0.21
CA HIS A 239 13.46 19.90 -0.67
C HIS A 239 12.93 18.46 -0.61
N MET A 240 11.64 18.30 -0.85
CA MET A 240 10.91 17.03 -0.70
C MET A 240 11.53 15.90 -1.54
N MET A 241 11.98 16.18 -2.77
CA MET A 241 12.52 15.15 -3.65
C MET A 241 13.93 14.73 -3.24
N THR A 242 14.80 15.67 -2.90
CA THR A 242 16.14 15.39 -2.36
C THR A 242 16.03 14.55 -1.08
N ALA A 243 15.16 14.92 -0.17
CA ALA A 243 14.94 14.20 1.08
C ALA A 243 14.36 12.78 0.83
N TYR A 244 13.39 12.64 -0.07
CA TYR A 244 12.84 11.33 -0.44
C TYR A 244 13.90 10.40 -1.06
N LEU A 245 14.77 10.92 -1.93
CA LEU A 245 15.86 10.13 -2.51
C LEU A 245 16.90 9.74 -1.45
N ALA A 246 17.18 10.60 -0.48
CA ALA A 246 18.04 10.28 0.65
C ALA A 246 17.44 9.17 1.54
N ASP A 247 16.13 9.19 1.79
CA ASP A 247 15.42 8.11 2.50
C ASP A 247 15.52 6.79 1.74
N ILE A 248 15.33 6.80 0.42
CA ILE A 248 15.49 5.59 -0.42
C ILE A 248 16.93 5.03 -0.30
N ALA A 249 17.95 5.87 -0.45
CA ALA A 249 19.35 5.43 -0.35
C ALA A 249 19.63 4.78 1.02
N ARG A 250 19.12 5.37 2.09
CA ARG A 250 19.23 4.87 3.46
C ARG A 250 18.53 3.53 3.64
N LEU A 251 17.30 3.39 3.14
CA LEU A 251 16.54 2.14 3.20
C LEU A 251 17.19 1.01 2.38
N VAL A 252 17.80 1.32 1.24
CA VAL A 252 18.55 0.33 0.45
C VAL A 252 19.74 -0.18 1.25
N ALA A 253 20.53 0.72 1.83
CA ALA A 253 21.71 0.34 2.64
C ALA A 253 21.32 -0.55 3.85
N LEU A 254 20.17 -0.30 4.49
CA LEU A 254 19.67 -1.10 5.60
C LEU A 254 19.19 -2.51 5.20
N ASN A 255 18.94 -2.77 3.90
CA ASN A 255 18.27 -4.00 3.44
C ASN A 255 19.07 -4.83 2.44
N GLU A 256 20.32 -4.50 2.15
CA GLU A 256 21.14 -5.16 1.11
C GLU A 256 21.24 -6.68 1.28
N GLU A 257 21.52 -7.15 2.49
CA GLU A 257 21.72 -8.59 2.77
C GLU A 257 20.44 -9.43 2.61
N ALA A 258 19.26 -8.80 2.60
CA ALA A 258 17.99 -9.51 2.55
C ALA A 258 17.50 -9.82 1.12
N LEU A 259 18.15 -9.31 0.07
CA LEU A 259 17.62 -9.40 -1.30
C LEU A 259 17.62 -10.83 -1.85
N LEU A 260 18.72 -11.57 -1.72
CA LEU A 260 18.82 -12.96 -2.22
C LEU A 260 17.86 -13.92 -1.50
N PRO A 261 17.80 -13.96 -0.17
CA PRO A 261 16.79 -14.76 0.54
C PRO A 261 15.37 -14.44 0.12
N ARG A 262 15.02 -13.15 -0.06
CA ARG A 262 13.69 -12.73 -0.52
C ARG A 262 13.41 -13.19 -1.94
N PHE A 263 14.37 -13.05 -2.86
CA PHE A 263 14.24 -13.54 -4.23
C PHE A 263 13.92 -15.04 -4.26
N LEU A 264 14.67 -15.86 -3.51
CA LEU A 264 14.42 -17.30 -3.43
C LEU A 264 13.05 -17.60 -2.83
N THR A 265 12.62 -16.84 -1.83
CA THR A 265 11.28 -16.97 -1.22
C THR A 265 10.19 -16.63 -2.25
N VAL A 266 10.37 -15.60 -3.05
CA VAL A 266 9.42 -15.23 -4.12
C VAL A 266 9.38 -16.33 -5.18
N MET A 267 10.53 -16.79 -5.65
CA MET A 267 10.60 -17.85 -6.68
C MET A 267 9.90 -19.13 -6.23
N SER A 268 10.04 -19.51 -4.95
CA SER A 268 9.37 -20.69 -4.41
C SER A 268 7.91 -20.46 -4.04
N GLY A 269 7.59 -19.33 -3.43
CA GLY A 269 6.26 -19.01 -2.91
C GLY A 269 5.24 -18.57 -3.97
N LYS A 270 5.71 -18.17 -5.16
CA LYS A 270 4.87 -17.72 -6.30
C LYS A 270 4.99 -18.65 -7.52
N LEU A 271 5.36 -19.89 -7.28
CA LEU A 271 5.54 -20.88 -8.36
C LEU A 271 4.25 -21.12 -9.14
N ASP A 272 3.11 -20.97 -8.51
CA ASP A 272 1.77 -21.05 -9.11
C ASP A 272 1.52 -20.00 -10.22
N VAL A 273 2.18 -18.86 -10.18
CA VAL A 273 2.14 -17.81 -11.21
C VAL A 273 3.39 -17.86 -12.10
N ILE A 274 4.57 -18.00 -11.51
CA ILE A 274 5.86 -17.91 -12.23
C ILE A 274 6.03 -19.09 -13.19
N LEU A 275 5.71 -20.32 -12.76
CA LEU A 275 5.88 -21.49 -13.61
C LEU A 275 4.98 -21.46 -14.87
N PRO A 276 3.64 -21.29 -14.78
CA PRO A 276 2.81 -21.25 -15.97
C PRO A 276 3.11 -20.05 -16.87
N SER A 277 3.46 -18.88 -16.29
CA SER A 277 3.88 -17.71 -17.06
C SER A 277 5.21 -17.96 -17.79
N GLY A 278 6.18 -18.58 -17.12
CA GLY A 278 7.46 -18.95 -17.71
C GLY A 278 7.32 -19.97 -18.85
N LEU A 279 6.48 -21.00 -18.65
CA LEU A 279 6.16 -21.97 -19.70
C LEU A 279 5.48 -21.28 -20.89
N LEU A 280 4.60 -20.32 -20.64
CA LEU A 280 3.97 -19.54 -21.69
C LEU A 280 4.97 -18.66 -22.44
N VAL A 281 5.94 -18.03 -21.75
CA VAL A 281 7.04 -17.29 -22.39
C VAL A 281 7.84 -18.22 -23.30
N LEU A 282 8.22 -19.41 -22.84
CA LEU A 282 8.96 -20.39 -23.64
C LEU A 282 8.16 -20.89 -24.85
N ALA A 283 6.88 -21.18 -24.67
CA ALA A 283 6.00 -21.59 -25.77
C ALA A 283 5.86 -20.49 -26.84
N LEU A 284 5.65 -19.24 -26.41
CA LEU A 284 5.56 -18.09 -27.32
C LEU A 284 6.89 -17.82 -28.03
N PHE A 285 8.01 -17.96 -27.32
CA PHE A 285 9.35 -17.88 -27.93
C PHE A 285 9.53 -18.94 -29.01
N TRP A 286 9.22 -20.21 -28.71
CA TRP A 286 9.32 -21.32 -29.66
C TRP A 286 8.45 -21.09 -30.89
N ILE A 287 7.20 -20.70 -30.73
CA ILE A 287 6.27 -20.37 -31.81
C ILE A 287 6.84 -19.26 -32.70
N ASP A 288 7.42 -18.20 -32.09
CA ASP A 288 7.98 -17.05 -32.82
C ASP A 288 9.27 -17.42 -33.59
N MET A 289 10.10 -18.31 -33.04
CA MET A 289 11.34 -18.78 -33.69
C MET A 289 11.08 -19.74 -34.86
N THR A 290 10.01 -20.53 -34.81
CA THR A 290 9.69 -21.53 -35.84
C THR A 290 8.88 -20.97 -37.02
N ARG A 291 8.41 -19.71 -36.95
CA ARG A 291 7.63 -19.10 -38.05
C ARG A 291 8.55 -18.53 -39.14
N PRO A 292 8.30 -18.89 -40.43
CA PRO A 292 9.15 -18.50 -41.55
C PRO A 292 9.06 -16.98 -41.88
N ASN A 293 7.95 -16.31 -41.57
CA ASN A 293 7.74 -14.87 -41.85
C ASN A 293 7.51 -14.05 -40.58
N ARG A 294 8.53 -13.37 -40.10
CA ARG A 294 8.43 -12.41 -38.98
C ARG A 294 7.87 -11.07 -39.48
N SER A 295 6.57 -10.86 -39.31
CA SER A 295 5.94 -9.55 -39.54
C SER A 295 6.06 -8.59 -38.34
N ILE A 296 6.44 -9.11 -37.16
CA ILE A 296 6.53 -8.35 -35.91
C ILE A 296 8.00 -7.98 -35.64
N ARG A 297 8.24 -6.75 -35.19
CA ARG A 297 9.58 -6.33 -34.73
C ARG A 297 10.01 -7.23 -33.55
N PHE A 298 11.28 -7.63 -33.50
CA PHE A 298 11.81 -8.53 -32.48
C PHE A 298 11.39 -8.13 -31.06
N PHE A 299 11.60 -6.85 -30.68
CA PHE A 299 11.25 -6.35 -29.37
C PHE A 299 9.74 -6.17 -29.12
N ASP A 300 8.88 -6.22 -30.15
CA ASP A 300 7.42 -6.22 -29.99
C ASP A 300 6.83 -7.65 -29.95
N SER A 301 7.68 -8.68 -29.84
CA SER A 301 7.29 -10.06 -29.73
C SER A 301 6.50 -10.34 -28.46
N ASN A 302 5.53 -11.28 -28.55
CA ASN A 302 4.65 -11.62 -27.43
C ASN A 302 5.42 -12.17 -26.21
N TRP A 303 6.44 -12.98 -26.45
CA TRP A 303 7.26 -13.58 -25.40
C TRP A 303 8.12 -12.52 -24.68
N ILE A 304 8.62 -11.48 -25.38
CA ILE A 304 9.35 -10.38 -24.74
C ILE A 304 8.45 -9.58 -23.82
N TRP A 305 7.26 -9.22 -24.27
CA TRP A 305 6.30 -8.51 -23.45
C TRP A 305 5.94 -9.27 -22.18
N LEU A 306 5.61 -10.55 -22.32
CA LEU A 306 5.27 -11.39 -21.17
C LEU A 306 6.48 -11.60 -20.25
N GLY A 307 7.66 -11.87 -20.81
CA GLY A 307 8.89 -12.07 -20.05
C GLY A 307 9.34 -10.85 -19.27
N VAL A 308 9.33 -9.66 -19.90
CA VAL A 308 9.69 -8.39 -19.22
C VAL A 308 8.71 -8.05 -18.12
N THR A 309 7.41 -8.27 -18.36
CA THR A 309 6.37 -8.00 -17.36
C THR A 309 6.45 -9.00 -16.19
N LEU A 310 6.73 -10.28 -16.48
CA LEU A 310 6.96 -11.31 -15.45
C LEU A 310 8.20 -10.97 -14.60
N LEU A 311 9.31 -10.60 -15.25
CA LEU A 311 10.52 -10.17 -14.56
C LEU A 311 10.24 -8.95 -13.66
N GLY A 312 9.48 -7.97 -14.17
CA GLY A 312 9.05 -6.82 -13.38
C GLY A 312 8.26 -7.23 -12.14
N GLY A 313 7.38 -8.23 -12.24
CA GLY A 313 6.65 -8.80 -11.11
C GLY A 313 7.56 -9.46 -10.08
N ILE A 314 8.51 -10.24 -10.52
CA ILE A 314 9.50 -10.89 -9.64
C ILE A 314 10.33 -9.82 -8.89
N ILE A 315 10.78 -8.77 -9.58
CA ILE A 315 11.52 -7.66 -8.95
C ILE A 315 10.66 -6.95 -7.89
N LEU A 316 9.41 -6.66 -8.21
CA LEU A 316 8.51 -5.97 -7.29
C LEU A 316 8.25 -6.80 -6.02
N GLU A 317 7.98 -8.09 -6.16
CA GLU A 317 7.72 -9.01 -5.04
C GLU A 317 8.97 -9.27 -4.19
N THR A 318 10.17 -9.32 -4.79
CA THR A 318 11.44 -9.53 -4.06
C THR A 318 11.71 -8.43 -3.04
N GLN A 319 11.25 -7.22 -3.31
CA GLN A 319 11.43 -6.10 -2.39
C GLN A 319 10.57 -6.24 -1.12
N ASN A 320 9.33 -6.67 -1.24
CA ASN A 320 8.43 -6.86 -0.11
C ASN A 320 7.34 -7.87 -0.48
N ILE A 321 7.47 -9.07 0.05
CA ILE A 321 6.61 -10.22 -0.22
C ILE A 321 5.21 -9.98 0.34
N GLY A 322 4.18 -10.39 -0.38
CA GLY A 322 2.83 -10.48 0.13
C GLY A 322 1.86 -9.41 -0.38
N SER A 323 1.93 -9.07 -1.66
CA SER A 323 0.98 -8.15 -2.29
C SER A 323 0.02 -8.85 -3.26
N GLN A 324 -0.58 -8.10 -4.15
CA GLN A 324 -1.40 -8.60 -5.27
C GLN A 324 -0.50 -8.85 -6.47
N GLU A 325 -0.04 -10.03 -6.56
CA GLU A 325 1.03 -10.44 -7.40
C GLU A 325 0.62 -10.49 -8.85
N PHE A 326 1.46 -9.89 -9.68
CA PHE A 326 1.45 -10.06 -11.13
C PHE A 326 0.14 -9.68 -11.85
N ILE A 327 -0.75 -8.90 -11.23
CA ILE A 327 -2.01 -8.48 -11.88
C ILE A 327 -1.75 -7.74 -13.20
N PHE A 328 -0.62 -7.10 -13.35
CA PHE A 328 -0.22 -6.38 -14.56
C PHE A 328 0.26 -7.29 -15.70
N LEU A 329 0.34 -8.62 -15.51
CA LEU A 329 0.42 -9.57 -16.62
C LEU A 329 -0.88 -9.62 -17.44
N TRP A 330 -2.01 -9.29 -16.82
CA TRP A 330 -3.32 -9.38 -17.45
C TRP A 330 -3.45 -8.56 -18.75
N PRO A 331 -3.10 -7.25 -18.80
CA PRO A 331 -3.15 -6.48 -20.05
C PRO A 331 -2.28 -7.05 -21.15
N VAL A 332 -1.12 -7.64 -20.79
CA VAL A 332 -0.24 -8.31 -21.75
C VAL A 332 -0.88 -9.58 -22.31
N LEU A 333 -1.46 -10.41 -21.45
CA LEU A 333 -2.18 -11.61 -21.87
C LEU A 333 -3.36 -11.28 -22.78
N LEU A 334 -4.11 -10.21 -22.49
CA LEU A 334 -5.19 -9.73 -23.36
C LEU A 334 -4.68 -9.24 -24.71
N MET A 335 -3.55 -8.53 -24.75
CA MET A 335 -2.90 -8.12 -25.99
C MET A 335 -2.46 -9.34 -26.80
N ILE A 336 -1.81 -10.33 -26.17
CA ILE A 336 -1.39 -11.57 -26.81
C ILE A 336 -2.62 -12.32 -27.36
N PHE A 337 -3.68 -12.45 -26.57
CA PHE A 337 -4.92 -13.10 -26.99
C PHE A 337 -5.50 -12.51 -28.29
N GLN A 338 -5.40 -11.20 -28.48
CA GLN A 338 -5.82 -10.56 -29.73
C GLN A 338 -4.92 -10.90 -30.92
N ARG A 339 -3.63 -11.16 -30.69
CA ARG A 339 -2.63 -11.46 -31.72
C ARG A 339 -2.62 -12.94 -32.14
N ILE A 340 -2.99 -13.86 -31.23
CA ILE A 340 -2.94 -15.31 -31.48
C ILE A 340 -4.09 -15.85 -32.36
N LYS A 341 -4.98 -15.00 -32.84
CA LYS A 341 -6.08 -15.40 -33.74
C LYS A 341 -5.62 -16.17 -35.02
N LEU A 342 -4.34 -16.00 -35.36
CA LEU A 342 -3.67 -16.66 -36.49
C LEU A 342 -3.05 -18.03 -36.14
N LEU A 343 -3.13 -18.47 -34.86
CA LEU A 343 -2.67 -19.77 -34.43
C LEU A 343 -3.71 -20.87 -34.77
N ASP A 344 -3.24 -22.11 -34.81
CA ASP A 344 -4.12 -23.26 -34.84
C ASP A 344 -4.94 -23.39 -33.55
N GLU A 345 -6.01 -24.16 -33.57
CA GLU A 345 -6.93 -24.27 -32.41
C GLU A 345 -6.27 -24.95 -31.20
N LYS A 346 -5.31 -25.88 -31.41
CA LYS A 346 -4.58 -26.53 -30.31
C LYS A 346 -3.65 -25.54 -29.58
N ALA A 347 -2.92 -24.73 -30.34
CA ALA A 347 -2.05 -23.69 -29.76
C ALA A 347 -2.85 -22.60 -29.05
N LYS A 348 -4.02 -22.21 -29.57
CA LYS A 348 -4.94 -21.29 -28.87
C LYS A 348 -5.43 -21.88 -27.56
N LEU A 349 -5.85 -23.16 -27.57
CA LEU A 349 -6.32 -23.82 -26.36
C LEU A 349 -5.21 -23.93 -25.30
N ALA A 350 -3.99 -24.29 -25.69
CA ALA A 350 -2.84 -24.35 -24.81
C ALA A 350 -2.52 -22.98 -24.22
N PHE A 351 -2.55 -21.91 -25.05
CA PHE A 351 -2.38 -20.53 -24.55
C PHE A 351 -3.45 -20.17 -23.53
N LEU A 352 -4.72 -20.42 -23.83
CA LEU A 352 -5.83 -20.10 -22.92
C LEU A 352 -5.72 -20.87 -21.61
N ALA A 353 -5.33 -22.15 -21.65
CA ALA A 353 -5.13 -22.97 -20.46
C ALA A 353 -4.02 -22.40 -19.57
N LEU A 354 -2.83 -22.12 -20.14
CA LEU A 354 -1.71 -21.55 -19.39
C LEU A 354 -2.02 -20.13 -18.86
N ALA A 355 -2.67 -19.29 -19.68
CA ALA A 355 -3.09 -17.96 -19.24
C ALA A 355 -4.13 -18.04 -18.10
N ALA A 356 -5.07 -18.98 -18.18
CA ALA A 356 -6.05 -19.22 -17.12
C ALA A 356 -5.37 -19.69 -15.83
N ILE A 357 -4.44 -20.64 -15.91
CA ILE A 357 -3.67 -21.12 -14.74
C ILE A 357 -2.86 -19.97 -14.11
N THR A 358 -2.32 -19.04 -14.92
CA THR A 358 -1.59 -17.88 -14.42
C THR A 358 -2.48 -16.90 -13.64
N VAL A 359 -3.71 -16.69 -14.07
CA VAL A 359 -4.56 -15.58 -13.63
C VAL A 359 -5.61 -16.00 -12.59
N ILE A 360 -6.24 -17.15 -12.80
CA ILE A 360 -7.36 -17.62 -11.97
C ILE A 360 -6.98 -17.76 -10.49
N PRO A 361 -5.82 -18.31 -10.10
CA PRO A 361 -5.48 -18.44 -8.69
C PRO A 361 -5.50 -17.10 -7.93
N THR A 362 -4.83 -16.08 -8.45
CA THR A 362 -4.81 -14.74 -7.83
C THR A 362 -6.21 -14.15 -7.72
N PHE A 363 -6.98 -14.22 -8.81
CA PHE A 363 -8.35 -13.71 -8.85
C PHE A 363 -9.26 -14.42 -7.83
N THR A 364 -9.24 -15.76 -7.83
CA THR A 364 -10.10 -16.54 -6.93
C THR A 364 -9.73 -16.36 -5.47
N GLN A 365 -8.45 -16.22 -5.14
CA GLN A 365 -8.00 -15.99 -3.77
C GLN A 365 -8.48 -14.63 -3.24
N VAL A 366 -8.31 -13.56 -4.02
CA VAL A 366 -8.79 -12.21 -3.63
C VAL A 366 -10.31 -12.21 -3.44
N MET A 367 -11.04 -12.79 -4.41
CA MET A 367 -12.50 -12.90 -4.32
C MET A 367 -12.95 -13.75 -3.13
N HIS A 368 -12.36 -14.92 -2.94
CA HIS A 368 -12.69 -15.82 -1.84
C HIS A 368 -12.46 -15.15 -0.48
N LYS A 369 -11.28 -14.55 -0.26
CA LYS A 369 -10.97 -13.86 1.00
C LYS A 369 -11.96 -12.73 1.29
N THR A 370 -12.21 -11.89 0.30
CA THR A 370 -13.11 -10.75 0.48
C THR A 370 -14.55 -11.17 0.71
N LEU A 371 -15.09 -12.06 -0.13
CA LEU A 371 -16.45 -12.55 0.02
C LEU A 371 -16.65 -13.30 1.35
N ARG A 372 -15.67 -14.09 1.76
CA ARG A 372 -15.70 -14.78 3.05
C ARG A 372 -15.69 -13.78 4.21
N ALA A 373 -14.85 -12.74 4.17
CA ALA A 373 -14.84 -11.68 5.17
C ALA A 373 -16.19 -10.94 5.24
N MET A 374 -16.77 -10.61 4.09
CA MET A 374 -18.11 -9.97 4.03
C MET A 374 -19.22 -10.88 4.57
N ALA A 375 -19.17 -12.17 4.26
CA ALA A 375 -20.18 -13.14 4.70
C ALA A 375 -20.19 -13.34 6.23
N VAL A 376 -19.02 -13.27 6.88
CA VAL A 376 -18.92 -13.43 8.34
C VAL A 376 -19.09 -12.13 9.11
N ALA A 377 -18.94 -10.98 8.47
CA ALA A 377 -19.02 -9.67 9.12
C ALA A 377 -20.25 -9.49 10.04
N PRO A 378 -21.47 -9.93 9.66
CA PRO A 378 -22.65 -9.81 10.53
C PRO A 378 -22.57 -10.64 11.83
N THR A 379 -21.68 -11.63 11.90
CA THR A 379 -21.49 -12.49 13.10
C THR A 379 -20.38 -12.01 14.01
N TYR A 380 -19.60 -11.01 13.56
CA TYR A 380 -18.50 -10.44 14.32
C TYR A 380 -18.96 -9.25 15.16
N ILE A 381 -18.17 -8.87 16.15
CA ILE A 381 -18.47 -7.77 17.07
C ILE A 381 -17.36 -6.72 17.00
N GLU A 382 -17.69 -5.47 17.29
CA GLU A 382 -16.72 -4.38 17.44
C GLU A 382 -15.98 -4.48 18.78
N PRO A 383 -14.70 -4.10 18.87
CA PRO A 383 -13.99 -4.02 20.15
C PRO A 383 -14.64 -2.95 21.04
N PRO A 384 -14.78 -3.22 22.36
CA PRO A 384 -15.41 -2.30 23.32
C PRO A 384 -14.44 -1.15 23.64
N THR A 385 -14.22 -0.24 22.69
CA THR A 385 -13.32 0.91 22.78
C THR A 385 -14.11 2.20 22.57
N SER A 386 -13.78 3.26 23.31
CA SER A 386 -14.46 4.55 23.25
C SER A 386 -13.56 5.70 22.79
N ASN A 387 -12.23 5.52 22.84
CA ASN A 387 -11.26 6.60 22.60
C ASN A 387 -10.56 6.49 21.23
N LEU A 388 -10.79 5.40 20.48
CA LEU A 388 -10.03 5.10 19.25
C LEU A 388 -10.62 5.69 17.97
N LYS A 389 -11.73 6.45 18.04
CA LYS A 389 -12.37 7.04 16.85
C LYS A 389 -12.59 5.99 15.74
N ASN A 390 -12.21 6.31 14.49
CA ASN A 390 -12.37 5.41 13.34
C ASN A 390 -11.50 4.15 13.41
N MET A 391 -10.45 4.12 14.24
CA MET A 391 -9.64 2.93 14.45
C MET A 391 -10.43 1.78 15.08
N ALA A 392 -11.46 2.09 15.88
CA ALA A 392 -12.37 1.11 16.47
C ALA A 392 -13.31 0.43 15.46
N ARG A 393 -13.39 0.93 14.22
CA ARG A 393 -14.30 0.39 13.19
C ARG A 393 -13.77 -0.87 12.53
N VAL A 394 -13.48 -1.84 13.35
CA VAL A 394 -13.08 -3.18 12.97
C VAL A 394 -13.96 -4.20 13.66
N LEU A 395 -14.10 -5.36 13.05
CA LEU A 395 -14.92 -6.46 13.56
C LEU A 395 -14.03 -7.66 13.83
N ALA A 396 -14.25 -8.35 14.93
CA ALA A 396 -13.59 -9.62 15.22
C ALA A 396 -14.58 -10.63 15.83
N ARG A 397 -14.23 -11.91 15.77
CA ARG A 397 -15.00 -12.96 16.41
C ARG A 397 -15.01 -12.77 17.93
N ARG A 398 -16.06 -13.21 18.58
CA ARG A 398 -16.21 -13.11 20.04
C ARG A 398 -15.07 -13.82 20.78
N ASP A 399 -14.69 -15.02 20.36
CA ASP A 399 -13.59 -15.78 20.98
C ASP A 399 -12.21 -15.10 20.83
N ILE A 400 -12.00 -14.36 19.73
CA ILE A 400 -10.80 -13.52 19.55
C ILE A 400 -10.80 -12.35 20.53
N MET A 401 -11.95 -11.71 20.75
CA MET A 401 -12.11 -10.63 21.73
C MET A 401 -11.87 -11.13 23.16
N GLU A 402 -12.42 -12.28 23.52
CA GLU A 402 -12.22 -12.91 24.83
C GLU A 402 -10.74 -13.26 25.05
N ARG A 403 -10.08 -13.85 24.05
CA ARG A 403 -8.66 -14.18 24.10
C ARG A 403 -7.79 -12.92 24.19
N ALA A 404 -8.09 -11.87 23.44
CA ALA A 404 -7.38 -10.60 23.51
C ALA A 404 -7.45 -9.99 24.93
N SER A 405 -8.60 -10.09 25.60
CA SER A 405 -8.75 -9.63 26.98
C SER A 405 -7.93 -10.46 27.96
N LEU A 406 -7.91 -11.79 27.80
CA LEU A 406 -7.07 -12.69 28.62
C LEU A 406 -5.57 -12.43 28.40
N LEU A 407 -5.15 -12.18 27.16
CA LEU A 407 -3.77 -11.86 26.83
C LEU A 407 -3.29 -10.59 27.51
N LYS A 408 -4.15 -9.59 27.67
CA LYS A 408 -3.80 -8.35 28.38
C LYS A 408 -3.34 -8.64 29.81
N ASP A 409 -4.10 -9.41 30.54
CA ASP A 409 -3.76 -9.77 31.93
C ASP A 409 -2.52 -10.68 32.00
N HIS A 410 -2.37 -11.59 31.04
CA HIS A 410 -1.22 -12.48 30.95
C HIS A 410 0.07 -11.70 30.67
N TYR A 411 0.07 -10.83 29.68
CA TYR A 411 1.24 -10.01 29.34
C TYR A 411 1.65 -9.07 30.48
N ALA A 412 0.67 -8.47 31.17
CA ALA A 412 0.96 -7.64 32.33
C ALA A 412 1.61 -8.41 33.47
N LYS A 413 1.11 -9.62 33.77
CA LYS A 413 1.64 -10.47 34.86
C LYS A 413 3.02 -11.09 34.55
N GLN A 414 3.32 -11.35 33.29
CA GLN A 414 4.55 -12.01 32.85
C GLN A 414 5.54 -11.05 32.16
N ASN A 415 5.41 -9.75 32.41
CA ASN A 415 6.21 -8.73 31.72
C ASN A 415 7.71 -8.96 31.84
N ASP A 416 8.22 -9.32 33.03
CA ASP A 416 9.65 -9.55 33.26
C ASP A 416 10.20 -10.68 32.39
N ALA A 417 9.43 -11.77 32.21
CA ALA A 417 9.82 -12.87 31.35
C ALA A 417 9.87 -12.47 29.87
N TYR A 418 8.91 -11.64 29.41
CA TYR A 418 8.93 -11.12 28.05
C TYR A 418 10.07 -10.13 27.82
N MET A 419 10.39 -9.29 28.81
CA MET A 419 11.53 -8.38 28.75
C MET A 419 12.86 -9.14 28.64
N ASP A 420 13.09 -10.17 29.46
CA ASP A 420 14.29 -11.02 29.41
C ASP A 420 14.45 -11.71 28.04
N LEU A 421 13.34 -12.23 27.47
CA LEU A 421 13.36 -12.84 26.13
C LEU A 421 13.58 -11.82 25.02
N ALA A 422 13.01 -10.62 25.16
CA ALA A 422 13.19 -9.54 24.18
C ALA A 422 14.63 -9.05 24.14
N GLU A 423 15.25 -8.86 25.31
CA GLU A 423 16.65 -8.47 25.46
C GLU A 423 17.61 -9.49 24.81
N LYS A 424 17.31 -10.77 24.97
CA LYS A 424 18.07 -11.87 24.36
C LYS A 424 17.77 -12.06 22.87
N GLY A 425 16.88 -11.28 22.26
CA GLY A 425 16.46 -11.43 20.87
C GLY A 425 15.69 -12.72 20.57
N GLN A 426 15.09 -13.35 21.59
CA GLN A 426 14.40 -14.63 21.48
C GLN A 426 12.90 -14.50 21.16
N LEU A 427 12.34 -13.31 21.23
CA LEU A 427 10.95 -13.07 20.87
C LEU A 427 10.83 -12.76 19.37
N PRO A 428 10.01 -13.52 18.61
CA PRO A 428 9.76 -13.23 17.20
C PRO A 428 8.75 -12.08 17.07
N SER A 429 9.23 -10.85 17.01
CA SER A 429 8.39 -9.65 16.98
C SER A 429 7.36 -9.62 15.83
N PHE A 430 7.71 -10.11 14.64
CA PHE A 430 6.81 -10.06 13.47
C PHE A 430 5.65 -11.05 13.50
N ARG A 431 5.77 -12.19 14.17
CA ARG A 431 4.69 -13.17 14.27
C ARG A 431 3.52 -12.67 15.09
N LEU A 432 3.80 -11.93 16.16
CA LEU A 432 2.77 -11.33 16.99
C LEU A 432 1.90 -10.34 16.21
N TYR A 433 2.49 -9.56 15.31
CA TYR A 433 1.76 -8.59 14.51
C TYR A 433 0.81 -9.21 13.48
N ALA A 434 1.01 -10.44 13.07
CA ALA A 434 0.11 -11.13 12.15
C ALA A 434 -1.10 -11.75 12.87
N GLU A 435 -1.00 -12.05 14.17
CA GLU A 435 -2.06 -12.70 14.93
C GLU A 435 -3.20 -11.75 15.28
N LEU A 436 -4.43 -12.20 15.05
CA LEU A 436 -5.63 -11.35 15.22
C LEU A 436 -5.89 -10.99 16.69
N ASP A 437 -5.72 -11.94 17.61
CA ASP A 437 -5.91 -11.71 19.02
C ASP A 437 -4.93 -10.68 19.57
N PHE A 438 -3.68 -10.68 19.08
CA PHE A 438 -2.71 -9.64 19.40
C PHE A 438 -3.12 -8.27 18.83
N GLN A 439 -3.62 -8.19 17.60
CA GLN A 439 -4.08 -6.93 17.02
C GLN A 439 -5.30 -6.35 17.76
N VAL A 440 -6.24 -7.20 18.15
CA VAL A 440 -7.40 -6.80 18.98
C VAL A 440 -6.94 -6.39 20.37
N PHE A 441 -6.04 -7.17 20.99
CA PHE A 441 -5.41 -6.81 22.26
C PHE A 441 -4.77 -5.43 22.21
N TRP A 442 -4.01 -5.13 21.15
CA TRP A 442 -3.37 -3.82 21.00
C TRP A 442 -4.39 -2.68 20.99
N LEU A 443 -5.53 -2.84 20.28
CA LEU A 443 -6.61 -1.86 20.29
C LEU A 443 -7.21 -1.65 21.69
N LEU A 444 -7.47 -2.73 22.43
CA LEU A 444 -7.97 -2.65 23.80
C LEU A 444 -6.97 -1.97 24.74
N SER A 445 -5.69 -2.29 24.57
CA SER A 445 -4.59 -1.71 25.33
C SER A 445 -4.40 -0.22 25.02
N ALA A 446 -4.45 0.16 23.73
CA ALA A 446 -4.37 1.54 23.28
C ALA A 446 -5.53 2.40 23.83
N ASP A 447 -6.76 1.87 23.84
CA ASP A 447 -7.93 2.58 24.41
C ASP A 447 -7.75 2.85 25.90
N THR A 448 -7.29 1.85 26.66
CA THR A 448 -7.02 2.01 28.11
C THR A 448 -5.86 2.96 28.37
N MET A 449 -4.84 2.97 27.54
CA MET A 449 -3.71 3.92 27.62
C MET A 449 -4.17 5.36 27.39
N LEU A 450 -4.98 5.62 26.36
CA LEU A 450 -5.51 6.95 26.07
C LEU A 450 -6.33 7.50 27.23
N LYS A 451 -7.17 6.64 27.86
CA LYS A 451 -7.91 7.01 29.05
C LYS A 451 -6.98 7.37 30.22
N ALA A 452 -5.97 6.55 30.48
CA ALA A 452 -5.00 6.77 31.54
C ALA A 452 -4.17 8.06 31.31
N LEU A 453 -3.73 8.31 30.08
CA LEU A 453 -3.00 9.52 29.71
C LEU A 453 -3.86 10.78 29.91
N THR A 454 -5.11 10.77 29.47
CA THR A 454 -6.02 11.90 29.67
C THR A 454 -6.31 12.14 31.16
N GLN A 455 -6.45 11.09 31.96
CA GLN A 455 -6.59 11.19 33.41
C GLN A 455 -5.34 11.78 34.05
N PHE A 456 -4.15 11.32 33.66
CA PHE A 456 -2.88 11.85 34.14
C PHE A 456 -2.73 13.36 33.83
N GLU A 457 -3.02 13.76 32.59
CA GLU A 457 -2.98 15.19 32.19
C GLU A 457 -3.92 16.03 33.07
N THR A 458 -5.15 15.56 33.30
CA THR A 458 -6.16 16.27 34.11
C THR A 458 -5.75 16.36 35.56
N GLN A 459 -5.26 15.28 36.18
CA GLN A 459 -4.84 15.24 37.58
C GLN A 459 -3.64 16.12 37.88
N ASN A 460 -2.73 16.24 36.90
CA ASN A 460 -1.50 17.04 37.08
C ASN A 460 -1.63 18.48 36.55
N GLY A 461 -2.77 18.85 35.95
CA GLY A 461 -2.98 20.14 35.31
C GLY A 461 -1.96 20.44 34.20
N ILE A 462 -1.60 19.41 33.43
CA ILE A 462 -0.69 19.53 32.28
C ILE A 462 -1.40 19.10 31.01
N ARG A 463 -0.89 19.54 29.87
CA ARG A 463 -1.33 19.06 28.56
C ARG A 463 -0.10 18.87 27.68
N LEU A 464 0.14 17.64 27.29
CA LEU A 464 1.23 17.32 26.36
C LEU A 464 0.90 17.85 24.97
N GLN A 465 1.73 18.69 24.40
CA GLN A 465 1.52 19.24 23.06
C GLN A 465 2.03 18.30 21.98
N SER A 466 3.11 17.56 22.27
CA SER A 466 3.75 16.64 21.34
C SER A 466 3.92 15.25 21.93
N LEU A 467 3.75 14.25 21.07
CA LEU A 467 3.81 12.83 21.43
C LEU A 467 4.65 12.04 20.44
N MET A 468 5.25 10.96 20.94
CA MET A 468 5.92 9.91 20.19
C MET A 468 5.61 8.57 20.85
N THR A 469 5.59 7.48 20.07
CA THR A 469 5.45 6.12 20.60
C THR A 469 6.62 5.26 20.15
N LEU A 470 7.16 4.45 21.07
CA LEU A 470 8.20 3.46 20.79
C LEU A 470 7.59 2.16 20.29
N ASP A 471 6.85 2.25 19.19
CA ASP A 471 6.18 1.12 18.53
C ASP A 471 6.23 1.29 17.01
N PHE A 472 5.85 0.25 16.28
CA PHE A 472 5.80 0.25 14.82
C PHE A 472 4.86 1.32 14.26
N ALA A 473 3.72 1.55 14.90
CA ALA A 473 2.72 2.54 14.51
C ALA A 473 2.46 3.55 15.63
N ASP A 474 2.33 4.82 15.27
CA ASP A 474 2.05 5.92 16.21
C ASP A 474 0.78 6.70 15.83
N PRO A 475 -0.42 6.15 16.03
CA PRO A 475 -1.66 6.88 15.75
C PRO A 475 -2.08 7.84 16.86
N PHE A 476 -1.39 7.89 17.99
CA PHE A 476 -1.80 8.63 19.18
C PHE A 476 -1.79 10.14 19.01
N PRO A 477 -0.82 10.76 18.29
CA PRO A 477 -0.91 12.18 17.94
C PRO A 477 -2.20 12.51 17.19
N TRP A 478 -2.63 11.66 16.24
CA TRP A 478 -3.90 11.83 15.53
C TRP A 478 -5.12 11.67 16.43
N LEU A 479 -5.13 10.64 17.28
CA LEU A 479 -6.24 10.38 18.21
C LEU A 479 -6.47 11.54 19.17
N LEU A 480 -5.41 12.14 19.67
CA LEU A 480 -5.46 13.22 20.66
C LEU A 480 -5.40 14.62 20.06
N GLY A 481 -5.16 14.75 18.74
CA GLY A 481 -4.97 16.05 18.08
C GLY A 481 -3.73 16.78 18.58
N ARG A 482 -2.62 16.04 18.71
CA ARG A 482 -1.32 16.53 19.17
C ARG A 482 -0.32 16.59 18.04
N ASP A 483 0.78 17.28 18.25
CA ASP A 483 1.92 17.27 17.36
C ASP A 483 2.65 15.92 17.43
N ALA A 484 3.05 15.40 16.28
CA ALA A 484 3.92 14.24 16.20
C ALA A 484 5.39 14.67 16.11
N THR A 485 6.27 13.94 16.79
CA THR A 485 7.72 14.21 16.82
C THR A 485 8.29 14.24 15.41
N ARG A 486 9.05 15.31 15.11
CA ARG A 486 9.69 15.47 13.78
C ARG A 486 10.93 14.60 13.63
N LEU A 487 11.39 14.43 12.40
CA LEU A 487 12.64 13.77 11.99
C LEU A 487 12.74 12.29 12.34
N ILE A 488 11.66 11.67 12.84
CA ILE A 488 11.62 10.22 13.11
C ILE A 488 11.01 9.44 11.93
N GLN A 489 11.25 8.13 11.94
CA GLN A 489 10.70 7.20 10.97
C GLN A 489 9.27 6.80 11.35
N ILE A 490 8.31 6.93 10.43
CA ILE A 490 6.99 6.28 10.56
C ILE A 490 7.04 4.84 10.06
N GLY A 491 6.20 3.96 10.60
CA GLY A 491 6.36 2.52 10.32
C GLY A 491 7.71 2.04 10.85
N ALA A 492 7.94 2.26 12.15
CA ALA A 492 9.23 2.13 12.80
C ALA A 492 9.61 0.66 13.06
N ASP A 493 10.08 -0.03 12.01
CA ASP A 493 10.72 -1.33 12.12
C ASP A 493 12.22 -1.12 12.41
N PRO A 494 12.70 -1.41 13.65
CA PRO A 494 14.08 -1.11 14.03
C PRO A 494 15.13 -1.95 13.28
N PHE A 495 14.71 -3.01 12.58
CA PHE A 495 15.60 -3.89 11.81
C PHE A 495 15.63 -3.54 10.31
N ARG A 496 14.68 -2.73 9.83
CA ARG A 496 14.50 -2.49 8.38
C ARG A 496 14.33 -1.05 7.97
N THR A 497 13.76 -0.19 8.84
CA THR A 497 13.39 1.17 8.46
C THR A 497 13.99 2.24 9.35
N VAL A 498 14.29 1.96 10.63
CA VAL A 498 14.81 2.96 11.58
C VAL A 498 16.33 3.01 11.51
N PRO A 499 16.91 4.14 11.09
CA PRO A 499 18.36 4.33 11.08
C PRO A 499 18.90 4.61 12.50
N LYS A 500 20.22 4.64 12.63
CA LYS A 500 20.88 5.13 13.85
C LYS A 500 20.47 6.58 14.09
N MET A 501 20.27 6.94 15.36
CA MET A 501 19.89 8.28 15.78
C MET A 501 20.97 9.30 15.43
N THR A 502 20.57 10.39 14.75
CA THR A 502 21.42 11.55 14.46
C THR A 502 21.26 12.63 15.54
N PRO A 503 22.16 13.61 15.64
CA PRO A 503 22.02 14.73 16.60
C PRO A 503 20.69 15.48 16.45
N ASP A 504 20.22 15.71 15.23
CA ASP A 504 18.95 16.40 14.97
C ASP A 504 17.74 15.57 15.41
N VAL A 505 17.75 14.26 15.16
CA VAL A 505 16.73 13.32 15.66
C VAL A 505 16.74 13.29 17.18
N LYS A 506 17.94 13.25 17.80
CA LYS A 506 18.08 13.32 19.26
C LYS A 506 17.42 14.56 19.82
N ALA A 507 17.75 15.74 19.29
CA ALA A 507 17.17 17.00 19.72
C ALA A 507 15.64 17.03 19.55
N ALA A 508 15.11 16.50 18.45
CA ALA A 508 13.66 16.42 18.20
C ALA A 508 12.96 15.50 19.22
N VAL A 509 13.56 14.35 19.55
CA VAL A 509 13.02 13.44 20.56
C VAL A 509 13.11 14.05 21.94
N GLU A 510 14.22 14.69 22.32
CA GLU A 510 14.38 15.39 23.60
C GLU A 510 13.34 16.52 23.77
N ALA A 511 13.00 17.22 22.70
CA ALA A 511 12.01 18.30 22.72
C ALA A 511 10.55 17.81 22.84
N THR A 512 10.28 16.55 22.53
CA THR A 512 8.93 15.97 22.60
C THR A 512 8.44 15.90 24.04
N ASP A 513 7.20 16.32 24.32
CA ASP A 513 6.67 16.37 25.69
C ASP A 513 6.50 14.99 26.32
N GLY A 514 5.92 14.04 25.58
CA GLY A 514 5.69 12.69 26.07
C GLY A 514 6.09 11.61 25.07
N VAL A 515 6.81 10.59 25.54
CA VAL A 515 7.12 9.39 24.75
C VAL A 515 6.42 8.20 25.39
N LEU A 516 5.52 7.57 24.63
CA LEU A 516 4.75 6.41 25.07
C LEU A 516 5.57 5.14 24.85
N ARG A 517 5.69 4.32 25.88
CA ARG A 517 6.41 3.04 25.86
C ARG A 517 5.47 1.89 26.14
N PRO A 518 5.17 1.04 25.12
CA PRO A 518 4.38 -0.17 25.32
C PRO A 518 5.22 -1.26 26.01
N ASN A 519 4.62 -1.95 26.99
CA ASN A 519 5.27 -2.98 27.77
C ASN A 519 4.59 -4.35 27.67
N CYS A 520 3.40 -4.45 27.04
CA CYS A 520 2.63 -5.69 26.97
C CYS A 520 2.35 -6.15 25.52
N PRO A 521 2.97 -7.24 25.08
CA PRO A 521 4.19 -7.80 25.63
C PRO A 521 5.38 -6.93 25.23
N ALA A 522 6.45 -6.99 25.99
CA ALA A 522 7.72 -6.54 25.48
C ALA A 522 8.11 -7.40 24.29
N THR A 523 8.55 -6.78 23.20
CA THR A 523 9.00 -7.45 21.98
C THR A 523 10.45 -7.06 21.67
N THR A 524 11.15 -7.90 20.91
CA THR A 524 12.50 -7.56 20.43
C THR A 524 12.51 -6.22 19.68
N ALA A 525 11.43 -5.88 18.96
CA ALA A 525 11.33 -4.60 18.26
C ALA A 525 11.19 -3.42 19.22
N HIS A 526 10.35 -3.52 20.28
CA HIS A 526 10.22 -2.47 21.30
C HIS A 526 11.55 -2.24 22.04
N TYR A 527 12.22 -3.33 22.42
CA TYR A 527 13.52 -3.25 23.06
C TYR A 527 14.55 -2.53 22.17
N LYS A 528 14.61 -2.91 20.89
CA LYS A 528 15.54 -2.31 19.93
C LYS A 528 15.22 -0.83 19.66
N LEU A 529 13.96 -0.42 19.62
CA LEU A 529 13.58 1.01 19.53
C LEU A 529 14.03 1.78 20.77
N GLN A 530 13.85 1.22 21.97
CA GLN A 530 14.34 1.84 23.19
C GLN A 530 15.86 2.01 23.19
N GLU A 531 16.60 1.00 22.70
CA GLU A 531 18.06 1.06 22.54
C GLU A 531 18.48 2.18 21.55
N ILE A 532 17.83 2.27 20.39
CA ILE A 532 18.13 3.28 19.36
C ILE A 532 17.95 4.71 19.92
N TYR A 533 16.90 4.95 20.71
CA TYR A 533 16.57 6.27 21.26
C TYR A 533 17.07 6.49 22.69
N ALA A 534 17.84 5.55 23.27
CA ALA A 534 18.25 5.57 24.69
C ALA A 534 18.86 6.91 25.13
N ASP A 535 19.81 7.47 24.35
CA ASP A 535 20.48 8.73 24.67
C ASP A 535 19.55 9.94 24.75
N ALA A 536 18.45 9.94 24.00
CA ALA A 536 17.45 11.01 24.03
C ALA A 536 16.40 10.81 25.13
N LEU A 537 16.36 9.62 25.74
CA LEU A 537 15.37 9.26 26.75
C LEU A 537 15.91 9.26 28.19
N GLN A 538 17.24 9.35 28.39
CA GLN A 538 17.92 9.16 29.69
C GLN A 538 17.39 10.06 30.82
N ASN A 539 17.05 11.32 30.52
CA ASN A 539 16.65 12.29 31.51
C ASN A 539 15.14 12.40 31.71
N ARG A 540 14.35 11.49 31.15
CA ARG A 540 12.89 11.55 31.24
C ARG A 540 12.39 10.90 32.53
N GLU A 541 11.36 11.52 33.09
CA GLU A 541 10.62 10.93 34.20
C GLU A 541 9.74 9.79 33.69
N VAL A 542 9.83 8.62 34.32
CA VAL A 542 9.01 7.47 33.99
C VAL A 542 7.73 7.50 34.81
N VAL A 543 6.60 7.71 34.16
CA VAL A 543 5.27 7.68 34.75
C VAL A 543 4.55 6.41 34.28
N LYS A 544 4.21 5.52 35.21
CA LYS A 544 3.40 4.34 34.91
C LYS A 544 1.95 4.76 34.66
N LEU A 545 1.48 4.70 33.41
CA LEU A 545 0.07 4.97 33.06
C LEU A 545 -0.84 3.81 33.46
N ASN A 546 -0.43 2.59 33.14
CA ASN A 546 -1.08 1.33 33.55
C ASN A 546 -0.07 0.18 33.44
N ASP A 547 -0.50 -1.07 33.60
CA ASP A 547 0.41 -2.22 33.58
C ASP A 547 1.07 -2.49 32.21
N CYS A 548 0.49 -1.94 31.14
CA CYS A 548 0.97 -2.15 29.77
C CYS A 548 1.63 -0.93 29.12
N TRP A 549 1.58 0.24 29.76
CA TRP A 549 2.08 1.47 29.17
C TRP A 549 2.74 2.40 30.18
N ASP A 550 3.91 2.88 29.82
CA ASP A 550 4.58 3.98 30.51
C ASP A 550 4.59 5.22 29.65
N LEU A 551 4.60 6.37 30.31
CA LEU A 551 4.88 7.68 29.74
C LEU A 551 6.26 8.14 30.21
N LEU A 552 7.14 8.38 29.26
CA LEU A 552 8.44 9.00 29.49
C LEU A 552 8.27 10.52 29.32
N LEU A 553 8.10 11.23 30.43
CA LEU A 553 7.75 12.63 30.48
C LEU A 553 8.99 13.51 30.34
N ARG A 554 8.92 14.58 29.55
CA ARG A 554 10.00 15.58 29.45
C ARG A 554 10.14 16.33 30.77
N PRO A 555 11.38 16.49 31.31
CA PRO A 555 11.60 17.25 32.52
C PRO A 555 11.14 18.71 32.40
N GLY A 556 10.59 19.25 33.49
CA GLY A 556 10.27 20.68 33.60
C GLY A 556 9.04 21.13 32.81
N LEU A 557 8.14 20.24 32.43
CA LEU A 557 6.83 20.59 31.85
C LEU A 557 6.04 21.45 32.84
N LYS A 558 5.68 22.67 32.42
CA LYS A 558 4.86 23.60 33.24
C LYS A 558 3.41 23.12 33.26
N LYS A 559 2.71 23.43 34.38
CA LYS A 559 1.24 23.25 34.45
C LYS A 559 0.58 24.05 33.33
N ALA A 560 -0.47 23.52 32.77
CA ALA A 560 -1.32 24.25 31.81
C ALA A 560 -1.94 25.43 32.55
N GLU A 561 -1.77 26.68 32.02
CA GLU A 561 -2.43 27.86 32.52
C GLU A 561 -3.94 27.82 32.24
#